data_79ed276d10773851d03ad340e09e5c65
#
_entry.id   79ed276d10773851d03ad340e09e5c65
#
_cell.length_a   1.000
_cell.length_b   1.000
_cell.length_c   1.000
_cell.angle_alpha   90.00
_cell.angle_beta   90.00
_cell.angle_gamma   90.00
#
_symmetry.space_group_name_H-M   'P 1'
#
loop_
_entity.id
_entity.type
_entity.pdbx_description
1 polymer ?
#
loop_
_entity_poly.entity_id
_entity_poly.type
_entity_poly.pdbx_seq_one_letter_code
_entity_poly.pdbx_strand_id
1 'polypeptide(L)'
;MIANLTRTVSKIGFFTLFNLAKLGEIIIFTFNVVKHCLTPPFYPKIVLKQFLHIGYFSLPVVGLTAIFSGAVLALQSYSGFARFNAESTIATVVVLSITRELGPVLAGLMVAGRVGASMAAEIGTMKVTEQIDALQTLSTNPFKYLIAPRVIAGLLMLPLLVLVADVIGVMGGYLVAVYKLGFSAGPYIHDSFKFLKSIDVVSGLVKSAFFGFVIAIWGCYFGYHSKGGAEGVGIATTNAVVSASITILLLNYLITGLFFG
;
A
#
# COMPACT_ATOMS: atom_id res chain seq x y z
N MET A 1 -22.47 4.99 44.28
CA MET A 1 -22.60 4.03 43.15
C MET A 1 -23.07 4.70 41.89
N ILE A 2 -24.14 5.49 41.88
CA ILE A 2 -24.69 6.21 40.72
C ILE A 2 -23.66 7.19 40.09
N ALA A 3 -22.94 7.99 40.90
CA ALA A 3 -21.94 8.93 40.42
C ALA A 3 -20.75 8.27 39.68
N ASN A 4 -20.36 7.05 40.03
CA ASN A 4 -19.33 6.32 39.32
C ASN A 4 -19.86 5.76 37.99
N LEU A 5 -21.12 5.35 37.94
CA LEU A 5 -21.75 4.88 36.70
C LEU A 5 -21.88 5.98 35.67
N THR A 6 -22.36 7.17 36.07
CA THR A 6 -22.48 8.34 35.17
C THR A 6 -21.12 8.79 34.63
N ARG A 7 -20.07 8.74 35.49
CA ARG A 7 -18.69 9.09 35.06
C ARG A 7 -18.12 8.08 34.06
N THR A 8 -18.44 6.78 34.22
CA THR A 8 -18.01 5.75 33.28
C THR A 8 -18.73 5.88 31.93
N VAL A 9 -20.06 6.09 31.96
CA VAL A 9 -20.85 6.31 30.74
C VAL A 9 -20.39 7.57 29.99
N SER A 10 -20.12 8.65 30.71
CA SER A 10 -19.60 9.89 30.12
C SER A 10 -18.23 9.70 29.46
N LYS A 11 -17.33 8.93 30.08
CA LYS A 11 -16.01 8.60 29.47
C LYS A 11 -16.16 7.76 28.20
N ILE A 12 -17.03 6.76 28.21
CA ILE A 12 -17.31 5.93 27.03
C ILE A 12 -17.93 6.80 25.92
N GLY A 13 -18.93 7.63 26.26
CA GLY A 13 -19.54 8.55 25.32
C GLY A 13 -18.54 9.53 24.71
N PHE A 14 -17.67 10.12 25.52
CA PHE A 14 -16.60 11.01 25.02
C PHE A 14 -15.64 10.28 24.10
N PHE A 15 -15.21 9.06 24.46
CA PHE A 15 -14.30 8.26 23.64
C PHE A 15 -14.92 7.89 22.28
N THR A 16 -16.19 7.48 22.26
CA THR A 16 -16.90 7.15 21.03
C THR A 16 -17.10 8.38 20.13
N LEU A 17 -17.55 9.50 20.69
CA LEU A 17 -17.72 10.75 19.95
C LEU A 17 -16.39 11.27 19.40
N PHE A 18 -15.32 11.20 20.16
CA PHE A 18 -13.97 11.59 19.72
C PHE A 18 -13.46 10.75 18.55
N ASN A 19 -13.66 9.42 18.60
CA ASN A 19 -13.28 8.56 17.49
C ASN A 19 -14.17 8.77 16.25
N LEU A 20 -15.47 9.00 16.42
CA LEU A 20 -16.37 9.34 15.32
C LEU A 20 -16.00 10.69 14.67
N ALA A 21 -15.64 11.69 15.47
CA ALA A 21 -15.17 12.97 14.95
C ALA A 21 -13.88 12.81 14.12
N LYS A 22 -12.91 12.03 14.60
CA LYS A 22 -11.69 11.73 13.83
C LYS A 22 -11.98 10.99 12.52
N LEU A 23 -12.88 10.01 12.53
CA LEU A 23 -13.31 9.32 11.32
C LEU A 23 -13.96 10.31 10.33
N GLY A 24 -14.82 11.20 10.83
CA GLY A 24 -15.42 12.26 10.03
C GLY A 24 -14.38 13.19 9.38
N GLU A 25 -13.36 13.58 10.12
CA GLU A 25 -12.23 14.38 9.62
C GLU A 25 -11.50 13.72 8.45
N ILE A 26 -11.21 12.43 8.59
CA ILE A 26 -10.53 11.64 7.54
C ILE A 26 -11.41 11.52 6.29
N ILE A 27 -12.71 11.26 6.46
CA ILE A 27 -13.66 11.16 5.35
C ILE A 27 -13.76 12.49 4.61
N ILE A 28 -13.91 13.61 5.32
CA ILE A 28 -13.96 14.96 4.73
C ILE A 28 -12.66 15.28 4.01
N PHE A 29 -11.50 14.96 4.62
CA PHE A 29 -10.19 15.13 3.99
C PHE A 29 -10.10 14.34 2.67
N THR A 30 -10.46 13.06 2.71
CA THR A 30 -10.43 12.17 1.54
C THR A 30 -11.35 12.68 0.43
N PHE A 31 -12.57 13.12 0.78
CA PHE A 31 -13.51 13.68 -0.18
C PHE A 31 -12.96 14.97 -0.84
N ASN A 32 -12.36 15.86 -0.05
CA ASN A 32 -11.71 17.06 -0.56
C ASN A 32 -10.54 16.72 -1.50
N VAL A 33 -9.74 15.73 -1.15
CA VAL A 33 -8.63 15.27 -2.01
C VAL A 33 -9.17 14.75 -3.34
N VAL A 34 -10.15 13.83 -3.32
CA VAL A 34 -10.77 13.29 -4.54
C VAL A 34 -11.37 14.40 -5.40
N LYS A 35 -12.09 15.34 -4.81
CA LYS A 35 -12.62 16.50 -5.52
C LYS A 35 -11.53 17.30 -6.23
N HIS A 36 -10.39 17.52 -5.56
CA HIS A 36 -9.29 18.28 -6.13
C HIS A 36 -8.44 17.49 -7.13
N CYS A 37 -8.47 16.16 -7.08
CA CYS A 37 -7.89 15.32 -8.12
C CYS A 37 -8.66 15.40 -9.46
N LEU A 38 -9.97 15.68 -9.40
CA LEU A 38 -10.85 15.72 -10.58
C LEU A 38 -11.04 17.14 -11.16
N THR A 39 -10.65 18.19 -10.43
CA THR A 39 -10.89 19.59 -10.84
C THR A 39 -9.61 20.31 -11.26
N PRO A 40 -9.57 20.99 -12.42
CA PRO A 40 -8.42 21.78 -12.85
C PRO A 40 -8.14 22.95 -11.85
N PRO A 41 -6.89 23.49 -11.80
CA PRO A 41 -5.74 23.18 -12.67
C PRO A 41 -5.00 21.91 -12.27
N PHE A 42 -4.44 21.20 -13.28
CA PHE A 42 -3.58 20.04 -13.08
C PHE A 42 -2.11 20.43 -13.20
N TYR A 43 -1.25 19.79 -12.38
CA TYR A 43 0.20 20.06 -12.37
C TYR A 43 0.98 18.83 -12.87
N PRO A 44 1.03 18.55 -14.20
CA PRO A 44 1.58 17.30 -14.72
C PRO A 44 3.07 17.12 -14.41
N LYS A 45 3.84 18.21 -14.36
CA LYS A 45 5.26 18.17 -13.97
C LYS A 45 5.46 17.66 -12.54
N ILE A 46 4.57 18.03 -11.62
CA ILE A 46 4.63 17.57 -10.23
C ILE A 46 4.21 16.10 -10.14
N VAL A 47 3.16 15.70 -10.86
CA VAL A 47 2.73 14.29 -10.95
C VAL A 47 3.86 13.41 -11.48
N LEU A 48 4.55 13.82 -12.54
CA LEU A 48 5.68 13.08 -13.10
C LEU A 48 6.84 12.93 -12.11
N LYS A 49 7.14 13.99 -11.35
CA LYS A 49 8.14 13.91 -10.26
C LYS A 49 7.73 12.90 -9.18
N GLN A 50 6.45 12.87 -8.83
CA GLN A 50 5.93 11.89 -7.88
C GLN A 50 5.95 10.46 -8.44
N PHE A 51 5.74 10.26 -9.74
CA PHE A 51 5.89 8.96 -10.39
C PHE A 51 7.30 8.40 -10.22
N LEU A 52 8.33 9.22 -10.41
CA LEU A 52 9.71 8.80 -10.17
C LEU A 52 9.95 8.49 -8.69
N HIS A 53 9.44 9.33 -7.79
CA HIS A 53 9.68 9.16 -6.36
C HIS A 53 8.97 7.92 -5.78
N ILE A 54 7.73 7.66 -6.20
CA ILE A 54 6.93 6.51 -5.74
C ILE A 54 7.35 5.25 -6.50
N GLY A 55 7.46 5.32 -7.82
CA GLY A 55 7.72 4.16 -8.67
C GLY A 55 9.19 3.77 -8.68
N TYR A 56 10.02 4.54 -9.38
CA TYR A 56 11.41 4.17 -9.65
C TYR A 56 12.23 3.90 -8.39
N PHE A 57 12.18 4.79 -7.41
CA PHE A 57 12.96 4.62 -6.19
C PHE A 57 12.42 3.54 -5.25
N SER A 58 11.21 2.99 -5.47
CA SER A 58 10.72 1.83 -4.71
C SER A 58 11.09 0.49 -5.36
N LEU A 59 11.45 0.47 -6.64
CA LEU A 59 11.78 -0.76 -7.37
C LEU A 59 12.79 -1.66 -6.65
N PRO A 60 13.93 -1.16 -6.13
CA PRO A 60 14.91 -2.04 -5.48
C PRO A 60 14.34 -2.76 -4.27
N VAL A 61 13.61 -2.06 -3.41
CA VAL A 61 13.03 -2.63 -2.18
C VAL A 61 11.92 -3.61 -2.52
N VAL A 62 11.01 -3.24 -3.42
CA VAL A 62 9.92 -4.10 -3.86
C VAL A 62 10.43 -5.33 -4.60
N GLY A 63 11.42 -5.16 -5.49
CA GLY A 63 12.03 -6.27 -6.23
C GLY A 63 12.75 -7.28 -5.34
N LEU A 64 13.57 -6.79 -4.39
CA LEU A 64 14.24 -7.66 -3.42
C LEU A 64 13.24 -8.41 -2.53
N THR A 65 12.20 -7.73 -2.06
CA THR A 65 11.15 -8.38 -1.27
C THR A 65 10.44 -9.44 -2.08
N ALA A 66 10.10 -9.16 -3.33
CA ALA A 66 9.39 -10.09 -4.20
C ALA A 66 10.21 -11.34 -4.52
N ILE A 67 11.49 -11.20 -4.92
CA ILE A 67 12.32 -12.34 -5.30
C ILE A 67 12.55 -13.28 -4.12
N PHE A 68 12.85 -12.75 -2.92
CA PHE A 68 13.05 -13.59 -1.75
C PHE A 68 11.75 -14.21 -1.25
N SER A 69 10.63 -13.51 -1.32
CA SER A 69 9.33 -14.06 -0.94
C SER A 69 8.93 -15.22 -1.86
N GLY A 70 9.12 -15.06 -3.17
CA GLY A 70 8.87 -16.15 -4.13
C GLY A 70 9.79 -17.35 -3.92
N ALA A 71 11.08 -17.10 -3.66
CA ALA A 71 12.06 -18.15 -3.37
C ALA A 71 11.71 -18.93 -2.09
N VAL A 72 11.36 -18.23 -1.01
CA VAL A 72 10.96 -18.86 0.26
C VAL A 72 9.65 -19.61 0.11
N LEU A 73 8.68 -19.06 -0.62
CA LEU A 73 7.40 -19.72 -0.85
C LEU A 73 7.57 -21.03 -1.61
N ALA A 74 8.45 -21.09 -2.62
CA ALA A 74 8.76 -22.33 -3.35
C ALA A 74 9.38 -23.39 -2.42
N LEU A 75 10.35 -23.00 -1.57
CA LEU A 75 10.95 -23.90 -0.58
C LEU A 75 9.93 -24.43 0.43
N GLN A 76 9.11 -23.55 0.96
CA GLN A 76 8.11 -23.92 1.98
C GLN A 76 7.02 -24.81 1.39
N SER A 77 6.57 -24.51 0.18
CA SER A 77 5.60 -25.34 -0.54
C SER A 77 6.16 -26.72 -0.82
N TYR A 78 7.44 -26.82 -1.25
CA TYR A 78 8.09 -28.10 -1.47
C TYR A 78 8.12 -28.97 -0.21
N SER A 79 8.53 -28.41 0.92
CA SER A 79 8.60 -29.17 2.18
C SER A 79 7.23 -29.69 2.65
N GLY A 80 6.15 -29.00 2.28
CA GLY A 80 4.77 -29.43 2.55
C GLY A 80 4.27 -30.49 1.57
N PHE A 81 4.34 -30.19 0.27
CA PHE A 81 3.74 -31.03 -0.78
C PHE A 81 4.52 -32.28 -1.11
N ALA A 82 5.83 -32.33 -0.88
CA ALA A 82 6.65 -33.53 -1.04
C ALA A 82 6.15 -34.74 -0.22
N ARG A 83 5.56 -34.47 0.96
CA ARG A 83 4.97 -35.53 1.82
C ARG A 83 3.76 -36.22 1.19
N PHE A 84 3.12 -35.59 0.21
CA PHE A 84 1.91 -36.06 -0.46
C PHE A 84 2.17 -36.45 -1.93
N ASN A 85 3.44 -36.49 -2.37
CA ASN A 85 3.83 -36.66 -3.77
C ASN A 85 3.12 -35.71 -4.74
N ALA A 86 2.82 -34.47 -4.27
CA ALA A 86 2.08 -33.46 -5.02
C ALA A 86 2.99 -32.31 -5.49
N GLU A 87 4.22 -32.61 -5.85
CA GLU A 87 5.27 -31.66 -6.21
C GLU A 87 4.90 -30.83 -7.47
N SER A 88 4.14 -31.42 -8.41
CA SER A 88 3.68 -30.72 -9.62
C SER A 88 2.78 -29.52 -9.35
N THR A 89 2.17 -29.44 -8.18
CA THR A 89 1.29 -28.31 -7.81
C THR A 89 2.05 -27.07 -7.34
N ILE A 90 3.34 -27.19 -7.03
CA ILE A 90 4.15 -26.12 -6.42
C ILE A 90 4.22 -24.90 -7.34
N ALA A 91 4.42 -25.10 -8.64
CA ALA A 91 4.48 -24.02 -9.62
C ALA A 91 3.19 -23.17 -9.61
N THR A 92 2.04 -23.83 -9.60
CA THR A 92 0.72 -23.20 -9.54
C THR A 92 0.51 -22.44 -8.23
N VAL A 93 0.85 -23.06 -7.10
CA VAL A 93 0.70 -22.43 -5.78
C VAL A 93 1.56 -21.18 -5.68
N VAL A 94 2.81 -21.23 -6.13
CA VAL A 94 3.72 -20.08 -6.10
C VAL A 94 3.17 -18.92 -6.94
N VAL A 95 2.76 -19.19 -8.18
CA VAL A 95 2.24 -18.14 -9.08
C VAL A 95 0.96 -17.53 -8.54
N LEU A 96 -0.03 -18.33 -8.14
CA LEU A 96 -1.29 -17.83 -7.63
C LEU A 96 -1.14 -17.07 -6.31
N SER A 97 -0.30 -17.56 -5.40
CA SER A 97 -0.08 -16.88 -4.12
C SER A 97 0.61 -15.53 -4.31
N ILE A 98 1.56 -15.44 -5.25
CA ILE A 98 2.25 -14.17 -5.53
C ILE A 98 1.26 -13.20 -6.19
N THR A 99 0.63 -13.57 -7.29
CA THR A 99 -0.19 -12.64 -8.08
C THR A 99 -1.46 -12.18 -7.36
N ARG A 100 -2.10 -13.06 -6.58
CA ARG A 100 -3.34 -12.73 -5.89
C ARG A 100 -3.14 -11.97 -4.58
N GLU A 101 -2.09 -12.34 -3.81
CA GLU A 101 -1.97 -11.91 -2.41
C GLU A 101 -0.60 -11.31 -2.10
N LEU A 102 0.48 -12.09 -2.20
CA LEU A 102 1.79 -11.69 -1.68
C LEU A 102 2.38 -10.50 -2.44
N GLY A 103 2.27 -10.49 -3.77
CA GLY A 103 2.76 -9.37 -4.58
C GLY A 103 2.12 -8.04 -4.19
N PRO A 104 0.80 -7.90 -4.27
CA PRO A 104 0.11 -6.67 -3.88
C PRO A 104 0.34 -6.27 -2.43
N VAL A 105 0.22 -7.20 -1.47
CA VAL A 105 0.31 -6.89 -0.04
C VAL A 105 1.73 -6.51 0.36
N LEU A 106 2.74 -7.31 -0.03
CA LEU A 106 4.13 -7.03 0.34
C LEU A 106 4.63 -5.74 -0.32
N ALA A 107 4.34 -5.54 -1.62
CA ALA A 107 4.66 -4.28 -2.29
C ALA A 107 3.97 -3.10 -1.61
N GLY A 108 2.68 -3.24 -1.26
CA GLY A 108 1.92 -2.20 -0.56
C GLY A 108 2.53 -1.84 0.80
N LEU A 109 2.89 -2.83 1.62
CA LEU A 109 3.50 -2.59 2.94
C LEU A 109 4.89 -1.97 2.82
N MET A 110 5.72 -2.42 1.86
CA MET A 110 7.04 -1.81 1.62
C MET A 110 6.92 -0.36 1.16
N VAL A 111 5.99 -0.08 0.26
CA VAL A 111 5.74 1.28 -0.23
C VAL A 111 5.12 2.14 0.88
N ALA A 112 4.23 1.61 1.72
CA ALA A 112 3.70 2.32 2.89
C ALA A 112 4.82 2.78 3.82
N GLY A 113 5.75 1.87 4.15
CA GLY A 113 6.89 2.17 5.02
C GLY A 113 7.84 3.22 4.44
N ARG A 114 8.11 3.17 3.12
CA ARG A 114 9.04 4.07 2.47
C ARG A 114 8.37 5.37 2.00
N VAL A 115 7.35 5.26 1.17
CA VAL A 115 6.71 6.41 0.50
C VAL A 115 5.70 7.09 1.42
N GLY A 116 4.89 6.31 2.17
CA GLY A 116 3.95 6.86 3.14
C GLY A 116 4.64 7.68 4.22
N ALA A 117 5.74 7.16 4.78
CA ALA A 117 6.56 7.90 5.73
C ALA A 117 7.18 9.17 5.12
N SER A 118 7.75 9.07 3.91
CA SER A 118 8.35 10.21 3.21
C SER A 118 7.33 11.31 2.92
N MET A 119 6.13 10.95 2.46
CA MET A 119 5.05 11.92 2.23
C MET A 119 4.63 12.63 3.51
N ALA A 120 4.48 11.88 4.61
CA ALA A 120 4.14 12.46 5.90
C ALA A 120 5.24 13.38 6.43
N ALA A 121 6.51 12.99 6.25
CA ALA A 121 7.65 13.82 6.64
C ALA A 121 7.74 15.12 5.83
N GLU A 122 7.64 15.03 4.49
CA GLU A 122 7.71 16.19 3.61
C GLU A 122 6.59 17.20 3.92
N ILE A 123 5.33 16.73 3.90
CA ILE A 123 4.17 17.59 4.14
C ILE A 123 4.17 18.10 5.60
N GLY A 124 4.54 17.24 6.56
CA GLY A 124 4.65 17.60 7.96
C GLY A 124 5.69 18.68 8.20
N THR A 125 6.87 18.56 7.59
CA THR A 125 7.89 19.60 7.63
C THR A 125 7.39 20.90 7.04
N MET A 126 6.76 20.87 5.87
CA MET A 126 6.16 22.07 5.26
C MET A 126 5.06 22.68 6.14
N LYS A 127 4.32 21.87 6.92
CA LYS A 127 3.29 22.36 7.83
C LYS A 127 3.89 23.07 9.05
N VAL A 128 4.86 22.44 9.71
CA VAL A 128 5.47 23.00 10.93
C VAL A 128 6.38 24.20 10.66
N THR A 129 6.83 24.38 9.40
CA THR A 129 7.60 25.55 8.95
C THR A 129 6.73 26.61 8.25
N GLU A 130 5.39 26.49 8.37
CA GLU A 130 4.41 27.45 7.83
C GLU A 130 4.42 27.60 6.28
N GLN A 131 5.13 26.74 5.55
CA GLN A 131 5.18 26.79 4.09
C GLN A 131 3.81 26.52 3.46
N ILE A 132 2.97 25.67 4.08
CA ILE A 132 1.60 25.41 3.61
C ILE A 132 0.74 26.66 3.77
N ASP A 133 0.90 27.39 4.87
CA ASP A 133 0.15 28.62 5.14
C ASP A 133 0.62 29.76 4.20
N ALA A 134 1.92 29.81 3.89
CA ALA A 134 2.47 30.70 2.86
C ALA A 134 1.91 30.39 1.46
N LEU A 135 1.71 29.11 1.08
CA LEU A 135 1.05 28.77 -0.19
C LEU A 135 -0.39 29.29 -0.24
N GLN A 136 -1.13 29.23 0.87
CA GLN A 136 -2.49 29.74 0.95
C GLN A 136 -2.55 31.26 0.80
N THR A 137 -1.62 32.01 1.41
CA THR A 137 -1.53 33.47 1.25
C THR A 137 -1.22 33.86 -0.21
N LEU A 138 -0.49 33.01 -0.94
CA LEU A 138 -0.24 33.16 -2.38
C LEU A 138 -1.41 32.67 -3.25
N SER A 139 -2.59 32.47 -2.68
CA SER A 139 -3.81 31.98 -3.36
C SER A 139 -3.62 30.61 -4.04
N THR A 140 -2.62 29.82 -3.64
CA THR A 140 -2.38 28.47 -4.15
C THR A 140 -3.03 27.45 -3.22
N ASN A 141 -3.93 26.62 -3.76
CA ASN A 141 -4.60 25.60 -2.96
C ASN A 141 -3.65 24.42 -2.66
N PRO A 142 -3.29 24.16 -1.37
CA PRO A 142 -2.37 23.09 -1.00
C PRO A 142 -2.86 21.69 -1.40
N PHE A 143 -4.17 21.46 -1.40
CA PHE A 143 -4.73 20.17 -1.83
C PHE A 143 -4.42 19.88 -3.29
N LYS A 144 -4.52 20.89 -4.16
CA LYS A 144 -4.22 20.75 -5.59
C LYS A 144 -2.72 20.65 -5.88
N TYR A 145 -1.90 21.43 -5.18
CA TYR A 145 -0.49 21.54 -5.46
C TYR A 145 0.35 20.43 -4.82
N LEU A 146 0.03 20.05 -3.57
CA LEU A 146 0.81 19.10 -2.80
C LEU A 146 0.18 17.70 -2.76
N ILE A 147 -1.12 17.61 -2.47
CA ILE A 147 -1.77 16.34 -2.11
C ILE A 147 -2.24 15.59 -3.36
N ALA A 148 -3.00 16.24 -4.24
CA ALA A 148 -3.56 15.59 -5.42
C ALA A 148 -2.50 14.91 -6.33
N PRO A 149 -1.34 15.52 -6.64
CA PRO A 149 -0.31 14.86 -7.43
C PRO A 149 0.24 13.59 -6.78
N ARG A 150 0.37 13.55 -5.45
CA ARG A 150 0.84 12.38 -4.70
C ARG A 150 -0.19 11.24 -4.73
N VAL A 151 -1.46 11.58 -4.58
CA VAL A 151 -2.56 10.58 -4.60
C VAL A 151 -2.72 9.98 -6.00
N ILE A 152 -2.71 10.80 -7.05
CA ILE A 152 -2.76 10.32 -8.44
C ILE A 152 -1.56 9.41 -8.73
N ALA A 153 -0.37 9.82 -8.31
CA ALA A 153 0.83 9.04 -8.51
C ALA A 153 0.82 7.73 -7.72
N GLY A 154 0.34 7.72 -6.48
CA GLY A 154 0.19 6.51 -5.68
C GLY A 154 -0.76 5.51 -6.32
N LEU A 155 -1.94 5.98 -6.74
CA LEU A 155 -2.97 5.17 -7.40
C LEU A 155 -2.47 4.48 -8.67
N LEU A 156 -1.65 5.17 -9.47
CA LEU A 156 -1.20 4.66 -10.78
C LEU A 156 0.11 3.88 -10.69
N MET A 157 1.03 4.29 -9.82
CA MET A 157 2.36 3.69 -9.76
C MET A 157 2.40 2.38 -8.96
N LEU A 158 1.54 2.22 -7.96
CA LEU A 158 1.57 0.98 -7.18
C LEU A 158 1.14 -0.26 -7.99
N PRO A 159 0.12 -0.22 -8.86
CA PRO A 159 -0.16 -1.31 -9.79
C PRO A 159 1.02 -1.68 -10.69
N LEU A 160 1.75 -0.69 -11.19
CA LEU A 160 2.93 -0.94 -12.02
C LEU A 160 4.06 -1.59 -11.22
N LEU A 161 4.27 -1.16 -9.97
CA LEU A 161 5.24 -1.81 -9.08
C LEU A 161 4.86 -3.25 -8.75
N VAL A 162 3.57 -3.52 -8.57
CA VAL A 162 3.06 -4.88 -8.30
C VAL A 162 3.24 -5.77 -9.52
N LEU A 163 2.98 -5.30 -10.73
CA LEU A 163 3.29 -6.07 -11.95
C LEU A 163 4.76 -6.50 -12.00
N VAL A 164 5.67 -5.58 -11.69
CA VAL A 164 7.12 -5.90 -11.63
C VAL A 164 7.41 -6.87 -10.49
N ALA A 165 6.79 -6.69 -9.32
CA ALA A 165 6.94 -7.57 -8.17
C ALA A 165 6.45 -8.99 -8.47
N ASP A 166 5.34 -9.14 -9.15
CA ASP A 166 4.78 -10.45 -9.52
C ASP A 166 5.73 -11.21 -10.45
N VAL A 167 6.25 -10.53 -11.48
CA VAL A 167 7.23 -11.15 -12.40
C VAL A 167 8.50 -11.56 -11.66
N ILE A 168 9.07 -10.67 -10.85
CA ILE A 168 10.29 -10.93 -10.09
C ILE A 168 10.08 -12.04 -9.04
N GLY A 169 8.93 -12.03 -8.36
CA GLY A 169 8.58 -13.01 -7.33
C GLY A 169 8.38 -14.42 -7.92
N VAL A 170 7.68 -14.53 -9.03
CA VAL A 170 7.53 -15.80 -9.76
C VAL A 170 8.88 -16.29 -10.25
N MET A 171 9.73 -15.41 -10.77
CA MET A 171 11.09 -15.75 -11.17
C MET A 171 11.93 -16.24 -9.98
N GLY A 172 11.80 -15.63 -8.79
CA GLY A 172 12.44 -16.09 -7.57
C GLY A 172 12.04 -17.50 -7.19
N GLY A 173 10.75 -17.84 -7.28
CA GLY A 173 10.23 -19.20 -7.08
C GLY A 173 10.76 -20.19 -8.11
N TYR A 174 10.79 -19.80 -9.39
CA TYR A 174 11.35 -20.60 -10.47
C TYR A 174 12.84 -20.92 -10.27
N LEU A 175 13.65 -19.93 -9.93
CA LEU A 175 15.09 -20.13 -9.70
C LEU A 175 15.34 -21.17 -8.61
N VAL A 176 14.63 -21.12 -7.51
CA VAL A 176 14.77 -22.09 -6.43
C VAL A 176 14.23 -23.46 -6.85
N ALA A 177 13.09 -23.55 -7.50
CA ALA A 177 12.49 -24.80 -7.93
C ALA A 177 13.41 -25.56 -8.89
N VAL A 178 13.96 -24.88 -9.89
CA VAL A 178 14.80 -25.53 -10.92
C VAL A 178 16.21 -25.81 -10.42
N TYR A 179 16.90 -24.81 -9.86
CA TYR A 179 18.32 -24.94 -9.52
C TYR A 179 18.60 -25.59 -8.17
N LYS A 180 17.67 -25.51 -7.22
CA LYS A 180 17.87 -26.07 -5.87
C LYS A 180 17.07 -27.34 -5.65
N LEU A 181 15.82 -27.41 -6.14
CA LEU A 181 14.93 -28.54 -5.93
C LEU A 181 14.96 -29.55 -7.09
N GLY A 182 15.64 -29.25 -8.21
CA GLY A 182 15.83 -30.19 -9.33
C GLY A 182 14.60 -30.35 -10.23
N PHE A 183 13.64 -29.42 -10.22
CA PHE A 183 12.50 -29.49 -11.13
C PHE A 183 12.91 -29.25 -12.59
N SER A 184 12.22 -29.92 -13.50
CA SER A 184 12.38 -29.63 -14.93
C SER A 184 11.82 -28.29 -15.30
N ALA A 185 12.61 -27.42 -15.95
CA ALA A 185 12.25 -26.05 -16.28
C ALA A 185 10.99 -25.95 -17.15
N GLY A 186 10.86 -26.78 -18.19
CA GLY A 186 9.72 -26.76 -19.11
C GLY A 186 8.37 -27.03 -18.43
N PRO A 187 8.20 -28.18 -17.76
CA PRO A 187 6.99 -28.48 -16.99
C PRO A 187 6.66 -27.42 -15.94
N TYR A 188 7.64 -26.90 -15.21
CA TYR A 188 7.42 -25.87 -14.19
C TYR A 188 6.82 -24.60 -14.79
N ILE A 189 7.37 -24.10 -15.89
CA ILE A 189 6.85 -22.91 -16.58
C ILE A 189 5.45 -23.20 -17.14
N HIS A 190 5.24 -24.35 -17.80
CA HIS A 190 3.93 -24.71 -18.32
C HIS A 190 2.86 -24.74 -17.23
N ASP A 191 3.14 -25.38 -16.09
CA ASP A 191 2.20 -25.49 -14.98
C ASP A 191 1.94 -24.13 -14.28
N SER A 192 2.96 -23.25 -14.26
CA SER A 192 2.81 -21.87 -13.78
C SER A 192 1.74 -21.10 -14.57
N PHE A 193 1.72 -21.21 -15.89
CA PHE A 193 0.78 -20.47 -16.73
C PHE A 193 -0.56 -21.17 -16.94
N LYS A 194 -0.61 -22.51 -16.81
CA LYS A 194 -1.81 -23.31 -17.05
C LYS A 194 -3.01 -22.91 -16.19
N PHE A 195 -2.77 -22.55 -14.93
CA PHE A 195 -3.82 -22.22 -13.97
C PHE A 195 -3.94 -20.73 -13.68
N LEU A 196 -3.03 -19.90 -14.19
CA LEU A 196 -3.11 -18.45 -14.04
C LEU A 196 -4.19 -17.88 -14.95
N LYS A 197 -5.24 -17.34 -14.35
CA LYS A 197 -6.33 -16.68 -15.08
C LYS A 197 -6.13 -15.17 -15.06
N SER A 198 -6.65 -14.48 -16.08
CA SER A 198 -6.61 -13.01 -16.15
C SER A 198 -7.21 -12.34 -14.91
N ILE A 199 -8.23 -12.95 -14.30
CA ILE A 199 -8.89 -12.44 -13.08
C ILE A 199 -7.92 -12.39 -11.90
N ASP A 200 -6.92 -13.28 -11.82
CA ASP A 200 -5.95 -13.34 -10.74
C ASP A 200 -5.04 -12.11 -10.76
N VAL A 201 -4.52 -11.80 -11.95
CA VAL A 201 -3.69 -10.60 -12.16
C VAL A 201 -4.51 -9.33 -11.97
N VAL A 202 -5.72 -9.26 -12.54
CA VAL A 202 -6.61 -8.10 -12.42
C VAL A 202 -6.96 -7.83 -10.96
N SER A 203 -7.26 -8.87 -10.16
CA SER A 203 -7.56 -8.70 -8.74
C SER A 203 -6.37 -8.09 -7.97
N GLY A 204 -5.14 -8.57 -8.26
CA GLY A 204 -3.91 -8.02 -7.69
C GLY A 204 -3.69 -6.55 -8.05
N LEU A 205 -3.93 -6.18 -9.32
CA LEU A 205 -3.79 -4.80 -9.78
C LEU A 205 -4.85 -3.87 -9.18
N VAL A 206 -6.09 -4.32 -9.07
CA VAL A 206 -7.16 -3.54 -8.42
C VAL A 206 -6.83 -3.33 -6.95
N LYS A 207 -6.42 -4.37 -6.22
CA LYS A 207 -5.96 -4.24 -4.83
C LYS A 207 -4.86 -3.20 -4.70
N SER A 208 -3.83 -3.31 -5.55
CA SER A 208 -2.68 -2.40 -5.50
C SER A 208 -3.06 -0.95 -5.79
N ALA A 209 -4.01 -0.68 -6.69
CA ALA A 209 -4.51 0.67 -6.93
C ALA A 209 -5.15 1.27 -5.67
N PHE A 210 -6.00 0.49 -4.98
CA PHE A 210 -6.56 0.93 -3.70
C PHE A 210 -5.50 1.12 -2.62
N PHE A 211 -4.49 0.25 -2.56
CA PHE A 211 -3.39 0.38 -1.60
C PHE A 211 -2.57 1.66 -1.85
N GLY A 212 -2.25 1.96 -3.12
CA GLY A 212 -1.55 3.19 -3.49
C GLY A 212 -2.33 4.46 -3.12
N PHE A 213 -3.64 4.44 -3.34
CA PHE A 213 -4.52 5.51 -2.91
C PHE A 213 -4.49 5.70 -1.39
N VAL A 214 -4.65 4.62 -0.63
CA VAL A 214 -4.67 4.64 0.84
C VAL A 214 -3.34 5.11 1.43
N ILE A 215 -2.21 4.63 0.91
CA ILE A 215 -0.87 5.06 1.34
C ILE A 215 -0.71 6.57 1.19
N ALA A 216 -1.11 7.10 0.03
CA ALA A 216 -1.01 8.52 -0.25
C ALA A 216 -1.96 9.35 0.62
N ILE A 217 -3.19 8.88 0.86
CA ILE A 217 -4.14 9.55 1.76
C ILE A 217 -3.60 9.63 3.18
N TRP A 218 -3.17 8.50 3.77
CA TRP A 218 -2.66 8.50 5.14
C TRP A 218 -1.38 9.30 5.30
N GLY A 219 -0.44 9.19 4.35
CA GLY A 219 0.79 9.99 4.35
C GLY A 219 0.51 11.48 4.30
N CYS A 220 -0.38 11.91 3.41
CA CYS A 220 -0.78 13.31 3.28
C CYS A 220 -1.61 13.80 4.48
N TYR A 221 -2.53 12.97 5.01
CA TYR A 221 -3.38 13.34 6.14
C TYR A 221 -2.58 13.63 7.40
N PHE A 222 -1.73 12.69 7.81
CA PHE A 222 -0.91 12.88 9.01
C PHE A 222 0.13 13.98 8.84
N GLY A 223 0.73 14.10 7.66
CA GLY A 223 1.64 15.21 7.37
C GLY A 223 0.93 16.57 7.45
N TYR A 224 -0.25 16.71 6.86
CA TYR A 224 -1.01 17.98 6.86
C TYR A 224 -1.49 18.40 8.24
N HIS A 225 -1.76 17.44 9.13
CA HIS A 225 -2.19 17.70 10.51
C HIS A 225 -1.05 17.64 11.53
N SER A 226 0.19 17.60 11.08
CA SER A 226 1.38 17.59 11.94
C SER A 226 1.47 18.86 12.78
N LYS A 227 1.81 18.73 14.08
CA LYS A 227 1.97 19.81 15.05
C LYS A 227 3.13 19.48 15.98
N GLY A 228 3.75 20.50 16.58
CA GLY A 228 4.80 20.27 17.59
C GLY A 228 6.21 20.13 17.01
N GLY A 229 6.50 20.75 15.86
CA GLY A 229 7.82 20.79 15.28
C GLY A 229 8.33 19.44 14.78
N ALA A 230 9.64 19.20 14.87
CA ALA A 230 10.29 18.00 14.36
C ALA A 230 9.79 16.70 15.03
N GLU A 231 9.51 16.72 16.31
CA GLU A 231 8.96 15.58 17.05
C GLU A 231 7.57 15.19 16.50
N GLY A 232 6.70 16.18 16.27
CA GLY A 232 5.38 15.95 15.70
C GLY A 232 5.44 15.38 14.27
N VAL A 233 6.42 15.77 13.47
CA VAL A 233 6.66 15.18 12.14
C VAL A 233 7.05 13.71 12.28
N GLY A 234 7.90 13.35 13.22
CA GLY A 234 8.28 11.95 13.52
C GLY A 234 7.06 11.10 13.92
N ILE A 235 6.19 11.63 14.78
CA ILE A 235 4.93 10.95 15.17
C ILE A 235 4.00 10.79 13.95
N ALA A 236 3.87 11.83 13.13
CA ALA A 236 3.04 11.79 11.92
C ALA A 236 3.51 10.72 10.93
N THR A 237 4.82 10.55 10.73
CA THR A 237 5.38 9.50 9.86
C THR A 237 5.03 8.10 10.35
N THR A 238 5.20 7.84 11.64
CA THR A 238 4.86 6.55 12.24
C THR A 238 3.37 6.26 12.12
N ASN A 239 2.52 7.23 12.45
CA ASN A 239 1.06 7.07 12.36
C ASN A 239 0.60 6.84 10.93
N ALA A 240 1.22 7.50 9.95
CA ALA A 240 0.92 7.31 8.53
C ALA A 240 1.19 5.87 8.09
N VAL A 241 2.36 5.32 8.43
CA VAL A 241 2.74 3.95 8.09
C VAL A 241 1.83 2.93 8.77
N VAL A 242 1.58 3.07 10.07
CA VAL A 242 0.74 2.14 10.83
C VAL A 242 -0.69 2.14 10.29
N SER A 243 -1.29 3.33 10.10
CA SER A 243 -2.65 3.44 9.60
C SER A 243 -2.79 2.92 8.17
N ALA A 244 -1.82 3.21 7.30
CA ALA A 244 -1.81 2.68 5.93
C ALA A 244 -1.70 1.15 5.95
N SER A 245 -0.80 0.58 6.75
CA SER A 245 -0.61 -0.88 6.83
C SER A 245 -1.85 -1.61 7.33
N ILE A 246 -2.49 -1.11 8.39
CA ILE A 246 -3.74 -1.69 8.90
C ILE A 246 -4.84 -1.63 7.84
N THR A 247 -4.97 -0.48 7.16
CA THR A 247 -6.00 -0.30 6.13
C THR A 247 -5.73 -1.19 4.90
N ILE A 248 -4.47 -1.38 4.50
CA ILE A 248 -4.07 -2.31 3.44
C ILE A 248 -4.52 -3.74 3.77
N LEU A 249 -4.23 -4.23 4.98
CA LEU A 249 -4.59 -5.59 5.38
C LEU A 249 -6.11 -5.78 5.42
N LEU A 250 -6.85 -4.78 5.90
CA LEU A 250 -8.31 -4.82 5.91
C LEU A 250 -8.88 -4.81 4.48
N LEU A 251 -8.41 -3.91 3.63
CA LEU A 251 -8.85 -3.84 2.23
C LEU A 251 -8.47 -5.10 1.46
N ASN A 252 -7.31 -5.70 1.75
CA ASN A 252 -6.92 -6.96 1.13
C ASN A 252 -7.98 -8.03 1.37
N TYR A 253 -8.38 -8.21 2.62
CA TYR A 253 -9.42 -9.19 2.99
C TYR A 253 -10.75 -8.89 2.27
N LEU A 254 -11.20 -7.64 2.30
CA LEU A 254 -12.48 -7.24 1.69
C LEU A 254 -12.48 -7.44 0.17
N ILE A 255 -11.42 -7.01 -0.51
CA ILE A 255 -11.33 -7.11 -1.98
C ILE A 255 -11.18 -8.58 -2.40
N THR A 256 -10.41 -9.39 -1.65
CA THR A 256 -10.32 -10.84 -1.92
C THR A 256 -11.70 -11.49 -1.81
N GLY A 257 -12.48 -11.16 -0.78
CA GLY A 257 -13.85 -11.65 -0.63
C GLY A 257 -14.78 -11.24 -1.78
N LEU A 258 -14.59 -10.06 -2.37
CA LEU A 258 -15.38 -9.62 -3.52
C LEU A 258 -15.03 -10.34 -4.83
N PHE A 259 -13.77 -10.76 -5.01
CA PHE A 259 -13.32 -11.40 -6.25
C PHE A 259 -13.46 -12.94 -6.21
N PHE A 260 -13.33 -13.55 -5.03
CA PHE A 260 -13.18 -14.99 -4.86
C PHE A 260 -14.10 -15.58 -3.77
N GLY A 261 -14.97 -14.76 -3.14
CA GLY A 261 -15.90 -15.15 -2.09
C GLY A 261 -17.26 -15.63 -2.58
#